data_e3a961fd6348bdbf2cd5f532e30e871a
#
_entry.id   e3a961fd6348bdbf2cd5f532e30e871a
#
_cell.length_a   1.000
_cell.length_b   1.000
_cell.length_c   1.000
_cell.angle_alpha   90.00
_cell.angle_beta   90.00
_cell.angle_gamma   90.00
#
_symmetry.space_group_name_H-M   'P 1'
#
loop_
_entity.id
_entity.type
_entity.pdbx_description
1 polymer ?
#
loop_
_entity_poly.entity_id
_entity_poly.type
_entity_poly.pdbx_seq_one_letter_code
_entity_poly.pdbx_strand_id
1 'polypeptide(L)'
;MATGSPLRLAQNVPADALLTADPFALLTGMLLDQQIPMEKAFCGPYVLAERLGDPERLDPVVVAAYAPEAFVALMAGPPAVHRFPAAMAGRVQALAQAVVTSYDGDCSALWTTASSGAELLGRLVELPGFGEQKARIFVALLGKQCGVRPRGWRQAAGAYGEDGSRRSVADVRDPGTLAEVRAFKREMKQAAKAAKT
;
A
#
# COMPACT_ATOMS: atom_id res chain seq x y z
N MET A 1 5.27 -13.02 8.27
CA MET A 1 4.36 -13.20 7.11
C MET A 1 4.62 -14.53 6.44
N ALA A 2 3.59 -15.19 5.89
CA ALA A 2 3.67 -16.52 5.32
C ALA A 2 4.46 -16.54 4.00
N THR A 3 4.97 -17.71 3.66
CA THR A 3 5.76 -18.17 2.54
C THR A 3 5.25 -17.81 1.14
N GLY A 4 5.14 -16.53 0.83
CA GLY A 4 4.91 -16.04 -0.53
C GLY A 4 6.24 -15.67 -1.20
N SER A 5 6.29 -15.66 -2.54
CA SER A 5 7.42 -15.09 -3.27
C SER A 5 7.60 -13.62 -2.86
N PRO A 6 8.86 -13.10 -2.85
CA PRO A 6 9.11 -11.70 -2.53
C PRO A 6 8.26 -10.76 -3.41
N LEU A 7 7.69 -9.74 -2.80
CA LEU A 7 6.98 -8.70 -3.54
C LEU A 7 7.94 -7.98 -4.51
N ARG A 8 7.39 -7.47 -5.63
CA ARG A 8 8.11 -6.73 -6.66
C ARG A 8 7.35 -5.47 -7.07
N LEU A 9 6.85 -4.74 -6.08
CA LEU A 9 5.98 -3.57 -6.30
C LEU A 9 6.78 -2.31 -6.57
N ALA A 10 7.90 -2.14 -5.87
CA ALA A 10 8.79 -1.00 -5.99
C ALA A 10 9.77 -1.14 -7.18
N GLN A 11 9.97 -2.35 -7.72
CA GLN A 11 11.02 -2.66 -8.70
C GLN A 11 12.43 -2.27 -8.21
N ASN A 12 12.60 -2.32 -6.88
CA ASN A 12 13.83 -1.99 -6.16
C ASN A 12 14.04 -3.03 -5.07
N VAL A 13 15.18 -3.72 -5.09
CA VAL A 13 15.39 -4.91 -4.25
C VAL A 13 15.28 -4.63 -2.75
N PRO A 14 15.94 -3.61 -2.17
CA PRO A 14 15.79 -3.27 -0.76
C PRO A 14 14.36 -2.87 -0.38
N ALA A 15 13.71 -2.03 -1.19
CA ALA A 15 12.33 -1.60 -0.95
C ALA A 15 11.36 -2.78 -1.03
N ASP A 16 11.49 -3.65 -2.02
CA ASP A 16 10.67 -4.87 -2.16
C ASP A 16 10.88 -5.85 -1.00
N ALA A 17 12.10 -5.93 -0.46
CA ALA A 17 12.40 -6.73 0.74
C ALA A 17 11.66 -6.17 1.96
N LEU A 18 11.74 -4.86 2.20
CA LEU A 18 10.99 -4.20 3.28
C LEU A 18 9.48 -4.42 3.13
N LEU A 19 8.91 -4.19 1.95
CA LEU A 19 7.47 -4.40 1.70
C LEU A 19 7.03 -5.85 1.94
N THR A 20 7.92 -6.81 1.71
CA THR A 20 7.64 -8.24 1.95
C THR A 20 7.65 -8.59 3.43
N ALA A 21 8.54 -7.99 4.21
CA ALA A 21 8.76 -8.29 5.61
C ALA A 21 7.88 -7.45 6.55
N ASP A 22 7.62 -6.19 6.21
CA ASP A 22 6.99 -5.20 7.08
C ASP A 22 5.55 -4.86 6.64
N PRO A 23 4.55 -5.27 7.45
CA PRO A 23 3.13 -4.96 7.21
C PRO A 23 2.79 -3.48 7.12
N PHE A 24 3.41 -2.64 7.97
CA PHE A 24 3.11 -1.21 7.96
C PHE A 24 3.78 -0.50 6.78
N ALA A 25 4.96 -0.95 6.35
CA ALA A 25 5.58 -0.47 5.11
C ALA A 25 4.70 -0.78 3.90
N LEU A 26 4.14 -2.00 3.80
CA LEU A 26 3.24 -2.36 2.71
C LEU A 26 1.96 -1.51 2.71
N LEU A 27 1.35 -1.31 3.87
CA LEU A 27 0.17 -0.47 4.04
C LEU A 27 0.45 1.00 3.67
N THR A 28 1.62 1.52 4.08
CA THR A 28 2.08 2.88 3.75
C THR A 28 2.33 3.03 2.25
N GLY A 29 2.97 2.06 1.60
CA GLY A 29 3.14 2.06 0.15
C GLY A 29 1.81 2.16 -0.59
N MET A 30 0.81 1.40 -0.15
CA MET A 30 -0.54 1.48 -0.70
C MET A 30 -1.21 2.84 -0.45
N LEU A 31 -0.99 3.46 0.70
CA LEU A 31 -1.48 4.82 0.97
C LEU A 31 -0.86 5.83 -0.01
N LEU A 32 0.45 5.74 -0.24
CA LEU A 32 1.21 6.63 -1.13
C LEU A 32 0.88 6.45 -2.62
N ASP A 33 0.30 5.30 -3.04
CA ASP A 33 -0.06 5.04 -4.44
C ASP A 33 -1.25 5.90 -4.88
N GLN A 34 -0.96 7.19 -5.08
CA GLN A 34 -1.90 8.18 -5.61
C GLN A 34 -1.14 9.32 -6.29
N GLN A 35 -1.51 9.63 -7.54
CA GLN A 35 -0.97 10.75 -8.33
C GLN A 35 0.56 10.75 -8.55
N ILE A 36 1.23 9.64 -8.32
CA ILE A 36 2.65 9.38 -8.63
C ILE A 36 2.78 7.99 -9.27
N PRO A 37 3.91 7.67 -9.92
CA PRO A 37 4.17 6.33 -10.41
C PRO A 37 4.13 5.30 -9.27
N MET A 38 3.53 4.15 -9.54
CA MET A 38 3.31 3.08 -8.56
C MET A 38 4.62 2.65 -7.88
N GLU A 39 5.66 2.37 -8.66
CA GLU A 39 6.96 1.95 -8.14
C GLU A 39 7.58 3.01 -7.24
N LYS A 40 7.38 4.30 -7.53
CA LYS A 40 7.82 5.39 -6.64
C LYS A 40 7.04 5.38 -5.32
N ALA A 41 5.73 5.14 -5.39
CA ALA A 41 4.89 5.06 -4.19
C ALA A 41 5.34 3.93 -3.27
N PHE A 42 5.64 2.75 -3.83
CA PHE A 42 6.07 1.59 -3.07
C PHE A 42 7.57 1.62 -2.66
N CYS A 43 8.41 2.47 -3.29
CA CYS A 43 9.72 2.81 -2.75
C CYS A 43 9.65 3.76 -1.53
N GLY A 44 8.57 4.53 -1.40
CA GLY A 44 8.42 5.56 -0.36
C GLY A 44 8.64 5.05 1.06
N PRO A 45 8.05 3.92 1.49
CA PRO A 45 8.26 3.35 2.82
C PRO A 45 9.72 3.06 3.14
N TYR A 46 10.48 2.54 2.18
CA TYR A 46 11.91 2.27 2.34
C TYR A 46 12.71 3.56 2.53
N VAL A 47 12.44 4.59 1.71
CA VAL A 47 13.09 5.90 1.87
C VAL A 47 12.78 6.52 3.25
N LEU A 48 11.57 6.34 3.77
CA LEU A 48 11.21 6.80 5.11
C LEU A 48 11.95 6.00 6.19
N ALA A 49 11.99 4.69 6.07
CA ALA A 49 12.67 3.79 6.99
C ALA A 49 14.18 4.12 7.09
N GLU A 50 14.86 4.33 5.94
CA GLU A 50 16.25 4.80 5.90
C GLU A 50 16.43 6.13 6.64
N ARG A 51 15.55 7.11 6.40
CA ARG A 51 15.63 8.44 7.03
C ARG A 51 15.31 8.43 8.52
N LEU A 52 14.54 7.44 8.97
CA LEU A 52 14.27 7.21 10.39
C LEU A 52 15.36 6.38 11.08
N GLY A 53 16.36 5.89 10.31
CA GLY A 53 17.53 5.18 10.83
C GLY A 53 17.38 3.66 10.93
N ASP A 54 16.28 3.09 10.45
CA ASP A 54 16.05 1.63 10.42
C ASP A 54 15.51 1.18 9.05
N PRO A 55 16.39 0.88 8.06
CA PRO A 55 15.96 0.52 6.71
C PRO A 55 15.23 -0.83 6.62
N GLU A 56 15.25 -1.64 7.69
CA GLU A 56 14.60 -2.94 7.73
C GLU A 56 13.17 -2.88 8.32
N ARG A 57 12.80 -1.73 8.92
CA ARG A 57 11.51 -1.56 9.59
C ARG A 57 10.95 -0.15 9.48
N LEU A 58 9.69 -0.02 9.12
CA LEU A 58 8.92 1.22 9.26
C LEU A 58 7.99 1.11 10.47
N ASP A 59 8.45 1.58 11.65
CA ASP A 59 7.71 1.43 12.89
C ASP A 59 6.53 2.41 12.98
N PRO A 60 5.27 1.95 13.07
CA PRO A 60 4.11 2.83 13.19
C PRO A 60 4.14 3.66 14.48
N VAL A 61 4.73 3.14 15.57
CA VAL A 61 4.83 3.88 16.86
C VAL A 61 5.76 5.08 16.69
N VAL A 62 6.93 4.85 16.06
CA VAL A 62 7.89 5.92 15.76
C VAL A 62 7.27 6.98 14.84
N VAL A 63 6.60 6.54 13.75
CA VAL A 63 5.95 7.46 12.79
C VAL A 63 4.84 8.26 13.44
N ALA A 64 3.99 7.63 14.26
CA ALA A 64 2.89 8.30 14.96
C ALA A 64 3.38 9.35 15.98
N ALA A 65 4.48 9.07 16.67
CA ALA A 65 5.07 9.95 17.68
C ALA A 65 5.98 11.04 17.10
N TYR A 66 6.31 10.98 15.81
CA TYR A 66 7.26 11.93 15.21
C TYR A 66 6.68 13.36 15.16
N ALA A 67 7.50 14.38 15.42
CA ALA A 67 7.07 15.77 15.34
C ALA A 67 6.58 16.09 13.91
N PRO A 68 5.34 16.63 13.73
CA PRO A 68 4.72 16.76 12.40
C PRO A 68 5.57 17.54 11.40
N GLU A 69 6.15 18.70 11.80
CA GLU A 69 6.98 19.52 10.92
C GLU A 69 8.26 18.81 10.51
N ALA A 70 8.88 18.09 11.43
CA ALA A 70 10.08 17.29 11.16
C ALA A 70 9.74 16.09 10.24
N PHE A 71 8.57 15.47 10.41
CA PHE A 71 8.13 14.39 9.53
C PHE A 71 7.83 14.90 8.11
N VAL A 72 7.25 16.11 7.97
CA VAL A 72 7.11 16.78 6.67
C VAL A 72 8.48 16.99 6.02
N ALA A 73 9.49 17.41 6.78
CA ALA A 73 10.86 17.58 6.26
C ALA A 73 11.47 16.24 5.80
N LEU A 74 11.24 15.15 6.53
CA LEU A 74 11.62 13.80 6.10
C LEU A 74 10.95 13.40 4.78
N MET A 75 9.65 13.66 4.64
CA MET A 75 8.91 13.36 3.41
C MET A 75 9.34 14.22 2.21
N ALA A 76 9.74 15.47 2.45
CA ALA A 76 10.14 16.43 1.42
C ALA A 76 11.63 16.33 1.04
N GLY A 77 12.47 15.72 1.87
CA GLY A 77 13.91 15.57 1.61
C GLY A 77 14.20 14.99 0.23
N PRO A 78 15.36 15.35 -0.40
CA PRO A 78 15.69 14.90 -1.75
C PRO A 78 16.14 13.42 -1.76
N PRO A 79 15.59 12.59 -2.66
CA PRO A 79 14.39 12.85 -3.48
C PRO A 79 13.12 12.83 -2.63
N ALA A 80 12.17 13.74 -2.90
CA ALA A 80 10.90 13.75 -2.16
C ALA A 80 10.13 12.42 -2.31
N VAL A 81 9.63 11.90 -1.19
CA VAL A 81 8.88 10.63 -1.13
C VAL A 81 7.60 10.70 -1.97
N HIS A 82 6.97 11.87 -1.99
CA HIS A 82 5.75 12.10 -2.76
C HIS A 82 5.74 13.52 -3.38
N ARG A 83 4.97 13.73 -4.48
CA ARG A 83 4.84 15.07 -5.09
C ARG A 83 4.14 16.10 -4.18
N PHE A 84 3.39 15.63 -3.18
CA PHE A 84 2.71 16.43 -2.18
C PHE A 84 3.17 16.01 -0.77
N PRO A 85 4.43 16.28 -0.39
CA PRO A 85 5.03 15.69 0.79
C PRO A 85 4.32 16.10 2.09
N ALA A 86 3.94 17.36 2.26
CA ALA A 86 3.28 17.84 3.47
C ALA A 86 1.90 17.18 3.69
N ALA A 87 1.07 17.13 2.65
CA ALA A 87 -0.25 16.49 2.75
C ALA A 87 -0.14 14.98 3.00
N MET A 88 0.85 14.32 2.41
CA MET A 88 1.05 12.89 2.60
C MET A 88 1.71 12.57 3.94
N ALA A 89 2.56 13.44 4.48
CA ALA A 89 3.09 13.30 5.83
C ALA A 89 1.96 13.16 6.86
N GLY A 90 1.02 14.10 6.86
CA GLY A 90 -0.13 14.04 7.77
C GLY A 90 -0.98 12.78 7.60
N ARG A 91 -1.15 12.29 6.36
CA ARG A 91 -1.90 11.04 6.10
C ARG A 91 -1.15 9.80 6.59
N VAL A 92 0.17 9.74 6.41
CA VAL A 92 1.00 8.63 6.90
C VAL A 92 1.00 8.60 8.42
N GLN A 93 1.11 9.76 9.09
CA GLN A 93 1.03 9.83 10.54
C GLN A 93 -0.37 9.46 11.06
N ALA A 94 -1.44 9.92 10.41
CA ALA A 94 -2.80 9.52 10.77
C ALA A 94 -3.02 8.01 10.61
N LEU A 95 -2.47 7.40 9.55
CA LEU A 95 -2.50 5.95 9.35
C LEU A 95 -1.73 5.23 10.46
N ALA A 96 -0.53 5.70 10.80
CA ALA A 96 0.28 5.15 11.88
C ALA A 96 -0.46 5.23 13.22
N GLN A 97 -1.07 6.38 13.53
CA GLN A 97 -1.87 6.57 14.74
C GLN A 97 -3.06 5.61 14.80
N ALA A 98 -3.76 5.37 13.68
CA ALA A 98 -4.86 4.42 13.62
C ALA A 98 -4.37 2.98 13.91
N VAL A 99 -3.22 2.58 13.36
CA VAL A 99 -2.62 1.26 13.63
C VAL A 99 -2.21 1.13 15.10
N VAL A 100 -1.59 2.16 15.68
CA VAL A 100 -1.20 2.15 17.10
C VAL A 100 -2.44 2.06 17.99
N THR A 101 -3.46 2.86 17.73
CA THR A 101 -4.65 2.94 18.59
C THR A 101 -5.53 1.69 18.51
N SER A 102 -5.71 1.13 17.30
CA SER A 102 -6.68 0.04 17.08
C SER A 102 -6.06 -1.36 17.09
N TYR A 103 -4.73 -1.45 16.92
CA TYR A 103 -4.01 -2.72 16.76
C TYR A 103 -2.71 -2.78 17.58
N ASP A 104 -2.54 -1.92 18.59
CA ASP A 104 -1.35 -1.86 19.47
C ASP A 104 -0.02 -1.80 18.71
N GLY A 105 -0.03 -1.16 17.52
CA GLY A 105 1.13 -1.09 16.64
C GLY A 105 1.37 -2.35 15.78
N ASP A 106 0.64 -3.44 15.98
CA ASP A 106 0.71 -4.61 15.11
C ASP A 106 -0.19 -4.46 13.88
N CYS A 107 0.36 -3.88 12.83
CA CYS A 107 -0.33 -3.72 11.56
C CYS A 107 -0.82 -5.05 10.96
N SER A 108 -0.14 -6.17 11.24
CA SER A 108 -0.53 -7.49 10.73
C SER A 108 -1.86 -7.96 11.31
N ALA A 109 -2.19 -7.57 12.54
CA ALA A 109 -3.45 -7.92 13.20
C ALA A 109 -4.68 -7.46 12.40
N LEU A 110 -4.54 -6.38 11.62
CA LEU A 110 -5.61 -5.88 10.76
C LEU A 110 -6.18 -6.95 9.81
N TRP A 111 -5.34 -7.84 9.30
CA TRP A 111 -5.77 -8.92 8.40
C TRP A 111 -5.64 -10.33 8.96
N THR A 112 -4.73 -10.58 9.90
CA THR A 112 -4.55 -11.93 10.46
C THR A 112 -5.69 -12.34 11.38
N THR A 113 -6.35 -11.38 12.00
CA THR A 113 -7.51 -11.61 12.90
C THR A 113 -8.86 -11.40 12.21
N ALA A 114 -8.89 -11.05 10.92
CA ALA A 114 -10.14 -10.92 10.19
C ALA A 114 -10.73 -12.28 9.84
N SER A 115 -11.97 -12.53 10.25
CA SER A 115 -12.69 -13.81 10.04
C SER A 115 -13.19 -13.99 8.61
N SER A 116 -13.33 -12.90 7.87
CA SER A 116 -13.85 -12.90 6.49
C SER A 116 -13.24 -11.78 5.64
N GLY A 117 -13.33 -11.92 4.32
CA GLY A 117 -12.95 -10.87 3.38
C GLY A 117 -13.78 -9.59 3.52
N ALA A 118 -15.06 -9.72 3.86
CA ALA A 118 -15.93 -8.58 4.11
C ALA A 118 -15.49 -7.80 5.35
N GLU A 119 -15.15 -8.48 6.43
CA GLU A 119 -14.60 -7.86 7.64
C GLU A 119 -13.25 -7.18 7.35
N LEU A 120 -12.34 -7.86 6.64
CA LEU A 120 -11.07 -7.27 6.23
C LEU A 120 -11.27 -6.00 5.40
N LEU A 121 -12.19 -6.02 4.43
CA LEU A 121 -12.53 -4.85 3.62
C LEU A 121 -13.06 -3.70 4.50
N GLY A 122 -13.97 -4.00 5.43
CA GLY A 122 -14.51 -3.00 6.37
C GLY A 122 -13.41 -2.33 7.18
N ARG A 123 -12.53 -3.12 7.83
CA ARG A 123 -11.38 -2.60 8.58
C ARG A 123 -10.47 -1.69 7.75
N LEU A 124 -10.22 -2.06 6.49
CA LEU A 124 -9.39 -1.27 5.58
C LEU A 124 -10.06 0.05 5.16
N VAL A 125 -11.38 0.05 4.94
CA VAL A 125 -12.13 1.27 4.58
C VAL A 125 -12.14 2.29 5.72
N GLU A 126 -12.08 1.85 6.97
CA GLU A 126 -12.00 2.72 8.16
C GLU A 126 -10.63 3.40 8.33
N LEU A 127 -9.59 2.92 7.64
CA LEU A 127 -8.25 3.51 7.75
C LEU A 127 -8.17 4.89 7.08
N PRO A 128 -7.46 5.85 7.69
CA PRO A 128 -7.21 7.16 7.09
C PRO A 128 -6.59 7.05 5.70
N GLY A 129 -7.24 7.64 4.69
CA GLY A 129 -6.76 7.66 3.31
C GLY A 129 -7.06 6.40 2.49
N PHE A 130 -7.81 5.44 3.05
CA PHE A 130 -8.30 4.27 2.34
C PHE A 130 -9.78 4.43 1.99
N GLY A 131 -10.07 4.81 0.75
CA GLY A 131 -11.42 4.68 0.22
C GLY A 131 -11.70 3.25 -0.25
N GLU A 132 -12.95 2.94 -0.54
CA GLU A 132 -13.40 1.59 -0.90
C GLU A 132 -12.58 0.94 -2.04
N GLN A 133 -12.28 1.71 -3.09
CA GLN A 133 -11.49 1.20 -4.22
C GLN A 133 -10.08 0.77 -3.77
N LYS A 134 -9.39 1.60 -2.98
CA LYS A 134 -8.05 1.30 -2.48
C LYS A 134 -8.08 0.10 -1.54
N ALA A 135 -9.06 0.01 -0.66
CA ALA A 135 -9.26 -1.13 0.23
C ALA A 135 -9.48 -2.43 -0.55
N ARG A 136 -10.33 -2.45 -1.59
CA ARG A 136 -10.53 -3.60 -2.48
C ARG A 136 -9.25 -4.05 -3.19
N ILE A 137 -8.45 -3.09 -3.68
CA ILE A 137 -7.15 -3.38 -4.29
C ILE A 137 -6.20 -3.99 -3.26
N PHE A 138 -6.19 -3.49 -2.03
CA PHE A 138 -5.30 -4.01 -0.99
C PHE A 138 -5.73 -5.42 -0.53
N VAL A 139 -7.03 -5.70 -0.42
CA VAL A 139 -7.54 -7.08 -0.20
C VAL A 139 -7.05 -8.01 -1.31
N ALA A 140 -7.11 -7.56 -2.58
CA ALA A 140 -6.60 -8.35 -3.71
C ALA A 140 -5.10 -8.60 -3.61
N LEU A 141 -4.30 -7.58 -3.26
CA LEU A 141 -2.85 -7.69 -3.08
C LEU A 141 -2.51 -8.71 -1.98
N LEU A 142 -3.14 -8.59 -0.83
CA LEU A 142 -2.96 -9.52 0.29
C LEU A 142 -3.31 -10.95 -0.11
N GLY A 143 -4.44 -11.16 -0.79
CA GLY A 143 -4.90 -12.49 -1.20
C GLY A 143 -4.04 -13.14 -2.30
N LYS A 144 -3.60 -12.34 -3.29
CA LYS A 144 -2.85 -12.82 -4.45
C LYS A 144 -1.37 -13.03 -4.17
N GLN A 145 -0.76 -12.18 -3.34
CA GLN A 145 0.70 -12.13 -3.18
C GLN A 145 1.18 -12.40 -1.76
N CYS A 146 0.39 -12.07 -0.73
CA CYS A 146 0.80 -12.23 0.67
C CYS A 146 0.19 -13.47 1.34
N GLY A 147 -0.62 -14.27 0.63
CA GLY A 147 -1.24 -15.48 1.18
C GLY A 147 -2.38 -15.23 2.18
N VAL A 148 -2.81 -13.99 2.37
CA VAL A 148 -3.92 -13.63 3.28
C VAL A 148 -5.25 -13.84 2.56
N ARG A 149 -5.92 -14.96 2.86
CA ARG A 149 -7.10 -15.41 2.13
C ARG A 149 -8.28 -15.74 3.08
N PRO A 150 -8.80 -14.78 3.86
CA PRO A 150 -9.96 -15.03 4.67
C PRO A 150 -11.16 -15.41 3.79
N ARG A 151 -12.14 -16.14 4.35
CA ARG A 151 -13.30 -16.59 3.59
C ARG A 151 -13.97 -15.42 2.84
N GLY A 152 -14.20 -15.57 1.53
CA GLY A 152 -14.83 -14.55 0.70
C GLY A 152 -13.93 -13.38 0.30
N TRP A 153 -12.60 -13.49 0.42
CA TRP A 153 -11.70 -12.41 0.07
C TRP A 153 -11.79 -11.97 -1.41
N ARG A 154 -12.04 -12.92 -2.35
CA ARG A 154 -12.22 -12.56 -3.77
C ARG A 154 -13.46 -11.72 -4.00
N GLN A 155 -14.58 -12.07 -3.36
CA GLN A 155 -15.81 -11.26 -3.43
C GLN A 155 -15.57 -9.86 -2.86
N ALA A 156 -14.90 -9.76 -1.73
CA ALA A 156 -14.56 -8.47 -1.12
C ALA A 156 -13.64 -7.62 -2.02
N ALA A 157 -12.65 -8.25 -2.68
CA ALA A 157 -11.78 -7.58 -3.63
C ALA A 157 -12.49 -7.20 -4.96
N GLY A 158 -13.62 -7.83 -5.30
CA GLY A 158 -14.33 -7.62 -6.55
C GLY A 158 -13.45 -7.94 -7.77
N ALA A 159 -13.54 -7.15 -8.83
CA ALA A 159 -12.79 -7.35 -10.07
C ALA A 159 -11.27 -7.38 -9.90
N TYR A 160 -10.72 -6.82 -8.80
CA TYR A 160 -9.29 -6.88 -8.50
C TYR A 160 -8.87 -8.27 -7.99
N GLY A 161 -9.80 -9.06 -7.46
CA GLY A 161 -9.57 -10.41 -6.97
C GLY A 161 -9.55 -11.50 -8.06
N GLU A 162 -9.92 -11.17 -9.30
CA GLU A 162 -9.96 -12.09 -10.44
C GLU A 162 -8.56 -12.59 -10.80
N ASP A 163 -8.45 -13.88 -11.14
CA ASP A 163 -7.21 -14.46 -11.65
C ASP A 163 -6.94 -13.92 -13.08
N GLY A 164 -5.66 -13.68 -13.40
CA GLY A 164 -5.28 -13.09 -14.69
C GLY A 164 -5.63 -11.61 -14.88
N SER A 165 -6.14 -10.95 -13.84
CA SER A 165 -6.37 -9.51 -13.83
C SER A 165 -5.06 -8.72 -14.05
N ARG A 166 -5.20 -7.50 -14.64
CA ARG A 166 -4.11 -6.53 -14.83
C ARG A 166 -4.53 -5.13 -14.37
N ARG A 167 -5.45 -5.07 -13.41
CA ARG A 167 -6.17 -3.84 -13.06
C ARG A 167 -5.42 -2.96 -12.08
N SER A 168 -4.55 -3.56 -11.25
CA SER A 168 -3.99 -2.87 -10.09
C SER A 168 -2.61 -3.39 -9.67
N VAL A 169 -2.05 -2.78 -8.64
CA VAL A 169 -0.80 -3.22 -8.00
C VAL A 169 -0.87 -4.69 -7.51
N ALA A 170 -2.05 -5.20 -7.21
CA ALA A 170 -2.23 -6.60 -6.83
C ALA A 170 -1.77 -7.62 -7.90
N ASP A 171 -1.62 -7.16 -9.14
CA ASP A 171 -1.25 -7.97 -10.30
C ASP A 171 0.23 -7.79 -10.71
N VAL A 172 0.97 -6.88 -10.04
CA VAL A 172 2.38 -6.58 -10.34
C VAL A 172 3.30 -7.57 -9.64
N ARG A 173 4.07 -8.33 -10.42
CA ARG A 173 5.03 -9.34 -9.92
C ARG A 173 6.45 -9.15 -10.46
N ASP A 174 6.58 -8.35 -11.52
CA ASP A 174 7.82 -8.10 -12.25
C ASP A 174 7.66 -6.87 -13.17
N PRO A 175 8.72 -6.41 -13.87
CA PRO A 175 8.61 -5.27 -14.80
C PRO A 175 7.61 -5.50 -15.95
N GLY A 176 7.43 -6.73 -16.40
CA GLY A 176 6.49 -7.07 -17.48
C GLY A 176 5.04 -6.84 -17.04
N THR A 177 4.64 -7.43 -15.92
CA THR A 177 3.29 -7.25 -15.33
C THR A 177 3.03 -5.81 -14.91
N LEU A 178 4.06 -5.07 -14.46
CA LEU A 178 3.93 -3.62 -14.23
C LEU A 178 3.59 -2.86 -15.52
N ALA A 179 4.24 -3.20 -16.65
CA ALA A 179 3.94 -2.59 -17.95
C ALA A 179 2.50 -2.90 -18.41
N GLU A 180 2.03 -4.13 -18.21
CA GLU A 180 0.65 -4.55 -18.50
C GLU A 180 -0.38 -3.77 -17.69
N VAL A 181 -0.17 -3.65 -16.37
CA VAL A 181 -1.05 -2.86 -15.48
C VAL A 181 -1.09 -1.38 -15.90
N ARG A 182 0.05 -0.82 -16.30
CA ARG A 182 0.12 0.56 -16.81
C ARG A 182 -0.64 0.73 -18.14
N ALA A 183 -0.52 -0.23 -19.05
CA ALA A 183 -1.25 -0.23 -20.31
C ALA A 183 -2.76 -0.26 -20.04
N PHE A 184 -3.23 -1.20 -19.23
CA PHE A 184 -4.64 -1.31 -18.84
C PHE A 184 -5.17 0.00 -18.23
N LYS A 185 -4.45 0.59 -17.25
CA LYS A 185 -4.87 1.87 -16.64
C LYS A 185 -4.97 3.01 -17.65
N ARG A 186 -4.09 3.05 -18.68
CA ARG A 186 -4.15 4.04 -19.75
C ARG A 186 -5.38 3.85 -20.64
N GLU A 187 -5.65 2.62 -21.05
CA GLU A 187 -6.82 2.26 -21.85
C GLU A 187 -8.13 2.64 -21.13
N MET A 188 -8.25 2.27 -19.87
CA MET A 188 -9.42 2.62 -19.05
C MET A 188 -9.61 4.13 -18.91
N LYS A 189 -8.52 4.89 -18.75
CA LYS A 189 -8.59 6.36 -18.69
C LYS A 189 -9.02 6.97 -20.02
N GLN A 190 -8.56 6.42 -21.13
CA GLN A 190 -8.96 6.87 -22.48
C GLN A 190 -10.42 6.55 -22.74
N ALA A 191 -10.89 5.33 -22.44
CA ALA A 191 -12.28 4.93 -22.55
C ALA A 191 -13.20 5.82 -21.70
N ALA A 192 -12.83 6.09 -20.45
CA ALA A 192 -13.60 6.97 -19.58
C ALA A 192 -13.65 8.43 -20.07
N LYS A 193 -12.60 8.90 -20.79
CA LYS A 193 -12.61 10.23 -21.41
C LYS A 193 -13.52 10.26 -22.64
N ALA A 194 -13.47 9.24 -23.49
CA ALA A 194 -14.32 9.12 -24.66
C ALA A 194 -15.80 9.03 -24.34
N ALA A 195 -16.17 8.36 -23.23
CA ALA A 195 -17.56 8.23 -22.79
C ALA A 195 -18.16 9.53 -22.21
N LYS A 196 -17.33 10.57 -21.96
CA LYS A 196 -17.77 11.88 -21.45
C LYS A 196 -17.87 12.97 -22.53
N THR A 197 -17.46 12.63 -23.74
CA THR A 197 -17.54 13.50 -24.93
C THR A 197 -18.71 13.11 -25.80
#